data_6e4d977f79d8fbcaf4c0c266bce03739
#
_entry.id   6e4d977f79d8fbcaf4c0c266bce03739
#
_cell.length_a   1.000
_cell.length_b   1.000
_cell.length_c   1.000
_cell.angle_alpha   90.00
_cell.angle_beta   90.00
_cell.angle_gamma   90.00
#
_symmetry.space_group_name_H-M   'P 1'
#
loop_
_entity.id
_entity.type
_entity.pdbx_description
1 polymer ?
#
loop_
_entity_poly.entity_id
_entity_poly.type
_entity_poly.pdbx_seq_one_letter_code
_entity_poly.pdbx_strand_id
1 'polypeptide(L)'
;ATSVMVFAPHPDDEIFGCGGAIAHHVRAGHTVNVILLTSGEFGASEHSDSDYAQARLSESAKASSILGLPAPFCWGLIDRQVVYDEDLVLRMVQVIAQTGADVIYAPSPWELHPDHRATAMAAVEAVRRSVGEKKLYLYEVSAPLRPNTLIDVTTVWGLKQQAMQA
;
A
#
# COMPACT_ATOMS: atom_id res chain seq x y z
N ALA A 1 3.33 -18.90 9.29
CA ALA A 1 3.04 -18.25 8.01
C ALA A 1 3.56 -16.81 8.10
N THR A 2 4.18 -16.31 7.03
CA THR A 2 4.64 -14.91 6.98
C THR A 2 3.44 -13.98 6.96
N SER A 3 3.49 -12.91 7.73
CA SER A 3 2.51 -11.82 7.71
C SER A 3 3.07 -10.62 6.96
N VAL A 4 2.27 -10.08 6.06
CA VAL A 4 2.64 -8.98 5.16
C VAL A 4 1.72 -7.79 5.40
N MET A 5 2.30 -6.60 5.47
CA MET A 5 1.60 -5.33 5.55
C MET A 5 1.95 -4.48 4.32
N VAL A 6 0.94 -3.95 3.67
CA VAL A 6 1.09 -3.01 2.56
C VAL A 6 0.46 -1.68 2.96
N PHE A 7 1.25 -0.62 2.92
CA PHE A 7 0.78 0.75 3.06
C PHE A 7 0.67 1.40 1.69
N ALA A 8 -0.52 1.86 1.33
CA ALA A 8 -0.77 2.58 0.09
C ALA A 8 -1.40 3.95 0.40
N PRO A 9 -0.86 5.04 -0.14
CA PRO A 9 -1.41 6.38 0.07
C PRO A 9 -2.85 6.51 -0.42
N HIS A 10 -3.14 5.98 -1.60
CA HIS A 10 -4.45 6.07 -2.27
C HIS A 10 -4.88 4.69 -2.77
N PRO A 11 -6.20 4.49 -3.01
CA PRO A 11 -6.69 3.31 -3.73
C PRO A 11 -6.03 3.19 -5.09
N ASP A 12 -5.56 1.99 -5.43
CA ASP A 12 -4.82 1.55 -6.62
C ASP A 12 -3.28 1.52 -6.50
N ASP A 13 -2.66 2.34 -5.65
CA ASP A 13 -1.20 2.37 -5.47
C ASP A 13 -0.63 0.98 -5.11
N GLU A 14 -1.35 0.21 -4.27
CA GLU A 14 -0.99 -1.16 -3.88
C GLU A 14 -0.98 -2.12 -5.07
N ILE A 15 -1.87 -1.90 -6.02
CA ILE A 15 -2.03 -2.77 -7.19
C ILE A 15 -0.98 -2.43 -8.24
N PHE A 16 -0.85 -1.14 -8.58
CA PHE A 16 0.15 -0.67 -9.56
C PHE A 16 1.57 -0.89 -9.05
N GLY A 17 1.84 -0.51 -7.82
CA GLY A 17 3.18 -0.57 -7.23
C GLY A 17 3.64 -1.99 -6.89
N CYS A 18 2.86 -2.75 -6.12
CA CYS A 18 3.28 -4.06 -5.63
C CYS A 18 2.28 -5.21 -5.81
N GLY A 19 1.27 -5.06 -6.69
CA GLY A 19 0.25 -6.11 -6.92
C GLY A 19 0.82 -7.48 -7.34
N GLY A 20 1.93 -7.50 -8.08
CA GLY A 20 2.62 -8.76 -8.40
C GLY A 20 3.25 -9.42 -7.17
N ALA A 21 3.89 -8.65 -6.29
CA ALA A 21 4.43 -9.14 -5.03
C ALA A 21 3.30 -9.65 -4.11
N ILE A 22 2.21 -8.90 -4.02
CA ILE A 22 0.99 -9.32 -3.29
C ILE A 22 0.50 -10.68 -3.79
N ALA A 23 0.34 -10.84 -5.11
CA ALA A 23 -0.11 -12.10 -5.70
C ALA A 23 0.82 -13.29 -5.37
N HIS A 24 2.13 -13.07 -5.35
CA HIS A 24 3.09 -14.09 -4.90
C HIS A 24 2.92 -14.46 -3.44
N HIS A 25 2.73 -13.46 -2.56
CA HIS A 25 2.50 -13.72 -1.14
C HIS A 25 1.22 -14.54 -0.91
N VAL A 26 0.12 -14.18 -1.59
CA VAL A 26 -1.15 -14.92 -1.49
C VAL A 26 -0.99 -16.36 -1.96
N ARG A 27 -0.33 -16.58 -3.11
CA ARG A 27 -0.05 -17.93 -3.62
C ARG A 27 0.82 -18.78 -2.67
N ALA A 28 1.71 -18.11 -1.93
CA ALA A 28 2.55 -18.77 -0.92
C ALA A 28 1.80 -19.05 0.39
N GLY A 29 0.53 -18.69 0.52
CA GLY A 29 -0.27 -18.87 1.73
C GLY A 29 0.10 -17.89 2.85
N HIS A 30 0.71 -16.77 2.52
CA HIS A 30 0.99 -15.70 3.47
C HIS A 30 -0.27 -14.88 3.76
N THR A 31 -0.37 -14.36 4.98
CA THR A 31 -1.42 -13.38 5.31
C THR A 31 -1.01 -12.00 4.80
N VAL A 32 -1.82 -11.37 3.98
CA VAL A 32 -1.54 -10.02 3.45
C VAL A 32 -2.63 -9.07 3.92
N ASN A 33 -2.22 -7.97 4.53
CA ASN A 33 -3.08 -6.88 4.97
C ASN A 33 -2.72 -5.62 4.18
N VAL A 34 -3.73 -4.91 3.69
CA VAL A 34 -3.57 -3.66 2.95
C VAL A 34 -4.23 -2.52 3.70
N ILE A 35 -3.48 -1.45 3.91
CA ILE A 35 -3.97 -0.19 4.49
C ILE A 35 -3.89 0.88 3.42
N LEU A 36 -5.04 1.48 3.10
CA LEU A 36 -5.13 2.72 2.34
C LEU A 36 -5.10 3.89 3.34
N LEU A 37 -4.20 4.85 3.15
CA LEU A 37 -4.14 6.00 4.06
C LEU A 37 -5.30 6.96 3.82
N THR A 38 -5.64 7.21 2.56
CA THR A 38 -6.74 8.09 2.14
C THR A 38 -7.71 7.33 1.23
N SER A 39 -8.86 7.91 0.96
CA SER A 39 -9.81 7.42 -0.05
C SER A 39 -9.54 7.97 -1.45
N GLY A 40 -8.56 8.88 -1.61
CA GLY A 40 -8.25 9.53 -2.86
C GLY A 40 -9.39 10.44 -3.35
N GLU A 41 -10.08 11.12 -2.43
CA GLU A 41 -11.32 11.87 -2.66
C GLU A 41 -11.18 13.08 -3.58
N PHE A 42 -9.96 13.56 -3.78
CA PHE A 42 -9.74 14.67 -4.71
C PHE A 42 -9.57 14.20 -6.15
N GLY A 43 -8.95 13.03 -6.39
CA GLY A 43 -8.66 12.55 -7.73
C GLY A 43 -7.93 13.61 -8.56
N ALA A 44 -8.50 13.97 -9.72
CA ALA A 44 -8.02 15.07 -10.56
C ALA A 44 -8.72 16.41 -10.24
N SER A 45 -9.67 16.44 -9.30
CA SER A 45 -10.43 17.62 -8.89
C SER A 45 -9.68 18.47 -7.87
N GLU A 46 -10.02 19.74 -7.77
CA GLU A 46 -9.60 20.64 -6.68
C GLU A 46 -10.51 20.52 -5.45
N HIS A 47 -11.64 19.84 -5.58
CA HIS A 47 -12.62 19.65 -4.51
C HIS A 47 -12.76 18.16 -4.18
N SER A 48 -12.97 17.86 -2.91
CA SER A 48 -13.26 16.50 -2.47
C SER A 48 -14.61 16.03 -3.03
N ASP A 49 -14.66 14.77 -3.45
CA ASP A 49 -15.86 14.14 -3.99
C ASP A 49 -16.08 12.81 -3.29
N SER A 50 -17.14 12.73 -2.49
CA SER A 50 -17.48 11.54 -1.71
C SER A 50 -17.91 10.36 -2.58
N ASP A 51 -18.59 10.62 -3.69
CA ASP A 51 -19.06 9.58 -4.62
C ASP A 51 -17.87 9.01 -5.38
N TYR A 52 -16.96 9.87 -5.78
CA TYR A 52 -15.69 9.46 -6.39
C TYR A 52 -14.83 8.63 -5.41
N ALA A 53 -14.69 9.09 -4.14
CA ALA A 53 -14.00 8.35 -3.11
C ALA A 53 -14.60 6.96 -2.89
N GLN A 54 -15.94 6.86 -2.82
CA GLN A 54 -16.63 5.58 -2.65
C GLN A 54 -16.42 4.66 -3.85
N ALA A 55 -16.44 5.20 -5.07
CA ALA A 55 -16.16 4.44 -6.28
C ALA A 55 -14.74 3.86 -6.24
N ARG A 56 -13.71 4.66 -5.92
CA ARG A 56 -12.32 4.21 -5.80
C ARG A 56 -12.12 3.13 -4.74
N LEU A 57 -12.76 3.27 -3.58
CA LEU A 57 -12.71 2.23 -2.53
C LEU A 57 -13.38 0.93 -3.01
N SER A 58 -14.48 1.02 -3.76
CA SER A 58 -15.15 -0.14 -4.34
C SER A 58 -14.27 -0.84 -5.40
N GLU A 59 -13.58 -0.07 -6.26
CA GLU A 59 -12.64 -0.58 -7.25
C GLU A 59 -11.43 -1.27 -6.58
N SER A 60 -10.85 -0.65 -5.56
CA SER A 60 -9.76 -1.26 -4.77
C SER A 60 -10.21 -2.56 -4.08
N ALA A 61 -11.44 -2.62 -3.56
CA ALA A 61 -12.00 -3.85 -2.99
C ALA A 61 -12.15 -4.97 -4.04
N LYS A 62 -12.60 -4.63 -5.25
CA LYS A 62 -12.67 -5.59 -6.36
C LYS A 62 -11.29 -6.08 -6.77
N ALA A 63 -10.33 -5.16 -6.95
CA ALA A 63 -8.95 -5.48 -7.29
C ALA A 63 -8.32 -6.42 -6.24
N SER A 64 -8.55 -6.15 -4.96
CA SER A 64 -8.10 -7.01 -3.85
C SER A 64 -8.72 -8.40 -3.92
N SER A 65 -10.03 -8.49 -4.19
CA SER A 65 -10.73 -9.78 -4.37
C SER A 65 -10.14 -10.61 -5.51
N ILE A 66 -9.77 -9.97 -6.63
CA ILE A 66 -9.10 -10.64 -7.77
C ILE A 66 -7.76 -11.23 -7.32
N LEU A 67 -7.03 -10.54 -6.47
CA LEU A 67 -5.75 -11.04 -5.91
C LEU A 67 -5.94 -12.07 -4.79
N GLY A 68 -7.18 -12.34 -4.36
CA GLY A 68 -7.49 -13.28 -3.27
C GLY A 68 -7.36 -12.66 -1.88
N LEU A 69 -7.49 -11.34 -1.77
CA LEU A 69 -7.42 -10.58 -0.52
C LEU A 69 -8.80 -10.13 -0.05
N PRO A 70 -8.98 -9.89 1.26
CA PRO A 70 -10.09 -9.09 1.76
C PRO A 70 -9.97 -7.65 1.24
N ALA A 71 -11.09 -6.89 1.33
CA ALA A 71 -11.07 -5.47 1.03
C ALA A 71 -10.03 -4.74 1.90
N PRO A 72 -9.28 -3.77 1.34
CA PRO A 72 -8.35 -2.97 2.11
C PRO A 72 -9.05 -2.19 3.21
N PHE A 73 -8.33 -1.92 4.29
CA PHE A 73 -8.81 -1.04 5.34
C PHE A 73 -8.36 0.40 5.07
N CYS A 74 -9.31 1.32 4.91
CA CYS A 74 -8.99 2.73 4.69
C CYS A 74 -8.93 3.49 6.01
N TRP A 75 -7.85 4.24 6.23
CA TRP A 75 -7.68 5.06 7.43
C TRP A 75 -8.45 6.38 7.38
N GLY A 76 -8.88 6.82 6.20
CA GLY A 76 -9.66 8.04 6.03
C GLY A 76 -8.90 9.32 6.34
N LEU A 77 -7.58 9.32 6.15
CA LEU A 77 -6.81 10.55 6.14
C LEU A 77 -7.20 11.38 4.91
N ILE A 78 -7.03 12.69 5.00
CA ILE A 78 -7.38 13.60 3.90
C ILE A 78 -6.34 13.47 2.79
N ASP A 79 -6.80 13.18 1.57
CA ASP A 79 -5.97 13.14 0.37
C ASP A 79 -5.21 14.48 0.19
N ARG A 80 -3.97 14.42 -0.25
CA ARG A 80 -3.02 15.53 -0.39
C ARG A 80 -2.59 16.20 0.93
N GLN A 81 -3.01 15.66 2.06
CA GLN A 81 -2.69 16.21 3.38
C GLN A 81 -2.07 15.18 4.33
N VAL A 82 -1.57 14.07 3.80
CA VAL A 82 -0.84 13.10 4.62
C VAL A 82 0.47 13.73 5.08
N VAL A 83 0.66 13.80 6.39
CA VAL A 83 1.85 14.40 7.00
C VAL A 83 2.71 13.32 7.64
N TYR A 84 4.03 13.39 7.39
CA TYR A 84 4.99 12.60 8.14
C TYR A 84 5.16 13.21 9.54
N ASP A 85 4.48 12.65 10.52
CA ASP A 85 4.49 13.07 11.91
C ASP A 85 4.51 11.88 12.87
N GLU A 86 4.56 12.16 14.17
CA GLU A 86 4.61 11.14 15.19
C GLU A 86 3.34 10.28 15.24
N ASP A 87 2.18 10.88 15.00
CA ASP A 87 0.89 10.18 15.06
C ASP A 87 0.81 9.14 13.94
N LEU A 88 1.21 9.49 12.71
CA LEU A 88 1.26 8.56 11.58
C LEU A 88 2.24 7.41 11.85
N VAL A 89 3.43 7.72 12.36
CA VAL A 89 4.45 6.72 12.68
C VAL A 89 3.94 5.75 13.74
N LEU A 90 3.38 6.25 14.84
CA LEU A 90 2.85 5.41 15.92
C LEU A 90 1.69 4.53 15.45
N ARG A 91 0.82 5.05 14.59
CA ARG A 91 -0.29 4.27 14.00
C ARG A 91 0.24 3.13 13.14
N MET A 92 1.30 3.36 12.35
CA MET A 92 1.95 2.30 11.57
C MET A 92 2.64 1.28 12.47
N VAL A 93 3.37 1.69 13.50
CA VAL A 93 4.00 0.78 14.49
C VAL A 93 2.94 -0.11 15.12
N GLN A 94 1.82 0.47 15.54
CA GLN A 94 0.73 -0.27 16.18
C GLN A 94 0.13 -1.32 15.26
N VAL A 95 -0.18 -1.01 14.01
CA VAL A 95 -0.78 -1.97 13.07
C VAL A 95 0.22 -3.06 12.66
N ILE A 96 1.50 -2.73 12.51
CA ILE A 96 2.56 -3.73 12.28
C ILE A 96 2.62 -4.73 13.45
N ALA A 97 2.55 -4.23 14.68
CA ALA A 97 2.55 -5.09 15.87
C ALA A 97 1.27 -5.94 15.99
N GLN A 98 0.10 -5.35 15.74
CA GLN A 98 -1.19 -6.05 15.83
C GLN A 98 -1.32 -7.17 14.80
N THR A 99 -0.81 -6.97 13.59
CA THR A 99 -0.86 -7.96 12.52
C THR A 99 0.31 -8.94 12.56
N GLY A 100 1.31 -8.67 13.40
CA GLY A 100 2.54 -9.45 13.45
C GLY A 100 3.30 -9.43 12.12
N ALA A 101 3.20 -8.34 11.35
CA ALA A 101 3.81 -8.27 10.04
C ALA A 101 5.33 -8.41 10.09
N ASP A 102 5.87 -9.33 9.28
CA ASP A 102 7.30 -9.58 9.10
C ASP A 102 7.85 -8.84 7.88
N VAL A 103 6.98 -8.64 6.89
CA VAL A 103 7.29 -7.99 5.61
C VAL A 103 6.39 -6.79 5.43
N ILE A 104 6.97 -5.66 5.13
CA ILE A 104 6.26 -4.40 4.94
C ILE A 104 6.56 -3.86 3.54
N TYR A 105 5.53 -3.40 2.84
CA TYR A 105 5.61 -2.68 1.58
C TYR A 105 5.10 -1.25 1.77
N ALA A 106 5.81 -0.28 1.22
CA ALA A 106 5.41 1.12 1.20
C ALA A 106 5.90 1.79 -0.09
N PRO A 107 5.34 2.92 -0.52
CA PRO A 107 5.85 3.62 -1.69
C PRO A 107 7.29 4.11 -1.49
N SER A 108 7.96 4.42 -2.59
CA SER A 108 9.30 4.99 -2.58
C SER A 108 9.28 6.44 -2.07
N PRO A 109 10.30 6.90 -1.32
CA PRO A 109 10.43 8.32 -0.95
C PRO A 109 10.76 9.23 -2.14
N TRP A 110 11.08 8.65 -3.31
CA TRP A 110 11.36 9.38 -4.55
C TRP A 110 10.12 9.67 -5.39
N GLU A 111 8.94 9.24 -4.92
CA GLU A 111 7.68 9.55 -5.58
C GLU A 111 7.40 11.06 -5.64
N LEU A 112 6.71 11.50 -6.70
CA LEU A 112 6.41 12.92 -6.90
C LEU A 112 5.29 13.40 -5.96
N HIS A 113 4.32 12.54 -5.67
CA HIS A 113 3.19 12.88 -4.81
C HIS A 113 3.61 13.05 -3.34
N PRO A 114 3.22 14.14 -2.66
CA PRO A 114 3.62 14.39 -1.27
C PRO A 114 3.14 13.30 -0.30
N ASP A 115 1.94 12.76 -0.48
CA ASP A 115 1.38 11.68 0.37
C ASP A 115 2.21 10.40 0.25
N HIS A 116 2.73 10.09 -0.96
CA HIS A 116 3.63 8.94 -1.15
C HIS A 116 4.91 9.12 -0.36
N ARG A 117 5.53 10.30 -0.40
CA ARG A 117 6.75 10.58 0.37
C ARG A 117 6.50 10.53 1.87
N ALA A 118 5.40 11.13 2.34
CA ALA A 118 5.05 11.10 3.76
C ALA A 118 4.82 9.65 4.24
N THR A 119 4.10 8.84 3.47
CA THR A 119 3.87 7.42 3.73
C THR A 119 5.18 6.65 3.78
N ALA A 120 6.08 6.87 2.81
CA ALA A 120 7.39 6.23 2.75
C ALA A 120 8.23 6.51 4.00
N MET A 121 8.34 7.80 4.38
CA MET A 121 9.12 8.22 5.55
C MET A 121 8.54 7.67 6.85
N ALA A 122 7.22 7.69 6.99
CA ALA A 122 6.55 7.12 8.16
C ALA A 122 6.75 5.61 8.25
N ALA A 123 6.66 4.88 7.13
CA ALA A 123 6.88 3.44 7.09
C ALA A 123 8.33 3.06 7.45
N VAL A 124 9.32 3.79 6.94
CA VAL A 124 10.74 3.60 7.31
C VAL A 124 10.94 3.76 8.81
N GLU A 125 10.42 4.84 9.39
CA GLU A 125 10.55 5.11 10.81
C GLU A 125 9.75 4.11 11.66
N ALA A 126 8.56 3.71 11.22
CA ALA A 126 7.74 2.70 11.90
C ALA A 126 8.45 1.35 11.95
N VAL A 127 9.06 0.92 10.84
CA VAL A 127 9.83 -0.33 10.79
C VAL A 127 11.05 -0.26 11.72
N ARG A 128 11.76 0.87 11.73
CA ARG A 128 12.90 1.08 12.64
C ARG A 128 12.52 0.97 14.12
N ARG A 129 11.29 1.40 14.49
CA ARG A 129 10.77 1.34 15.87
C ARG A 129 10.08 0.03 16.21
N SER A 130 9.77 -0.79 15.21
CA SER A 130 9.07 -2.06 15.44
C SER A 130 9.96 -3.10 16.10
N VAL A 131 9.38 -3.95 16.94
CA VAL A 131 10.09 -5.04 17.62
C VAL A 131 10.31 -6.21 16.66
N GLY A 132 11.49 -6.82 16.74
CA GLY A 132 11.89 -7.95 15.92
C GLY A 132 12.42 -7.55 14.53
N GLU A 133 12.94 -8.54 13.81
CA GLU A 133 13.44 -8.32 12.45
C GLU A 133 12.26 -8.11 11.50
N LYS A 134 12.31 -7.01 10.74
CA LYS A 134 11.31 -6.65 9.72
C LYS A 134 12.01 -6.43 8.39
N LYS A 135 11.35 -6.84 7.30
CA LYS A 135 11.79 -6.54 5.93
C LYS A 135 10.92 -5.44 5.36
N LEU A 136 11.55 -4.35 4.95
CA LEU A 136 10.86 -3.25 4.27
C LEU A 136 11.25 -3.22 2.80
N TYR A 137 10.24 -3.27 1.92
CA TYR A 137 10.38 -3.08 0.50
C TYR A 137 9.67 -1.79 0.08
N LEU A 138 10.41 -0.93 -0.62
CA LEU A 138 9.89 0.31 -1.16
C LEU A 138 9.59 0.11 -2.64
N TYR A 139 8.34 0.37 -3.03
CA TYR A 139 7.87 0.18 -4.40
C TYR A 139 7.73 1.53 -5.14
N GLU A 140 7.84 1.49 -6.46
CA GLU A 140 7.52 2.63 -7.33
C GLU A 140 6.05 2.58 -7.76
N VAL A 141 5.46 3.74 -7.97
CA VAL A 141 4.13 3.92 -8.57
C VAL A 141 4.24 4.82 -9.79
N SER A 142 4.63 6.07 -9.62
CA SER A 142 4.69 7.08 -10.67
C SER A 142 6.09 7.57 -10.98
N ALA A 143 7.04 7.42 -10.05
CA ALA A 143 8.42 7.83 -10.25
C ALA A 143 9.36 6.62 -10.20
N PRO A 144 10.21 6.43 -11.23
CA PRO A 144 11.12 5.29 -11.27
C PRO A 144 12.14 5.37 -10.13
N LEU A 145 12.37 4.24 -9.47
CA LEU A 145 13.43 4.10 -8.47
C LEU A 145 14.62 3.31 -9.05
N ARG A 146 15.77 3.41 -8.39
CA ARG A 146 16.90 2.52 -8.68
C ARG A 146 16.74 1.25 -7.85
N PRO A 147 16.27 0.14 -8.44
CA PRO A 147 15.95 -1.05 -7.67
C PRO A 147 17.22 -1.76 -7.20
N ASN A 148 17.18 -2.27 -5.97
CA ASN A 148 18.14 -3.24 -5.45
C ASN A 148 17.52 -4.65 -5.36
N THR A 149 16.22 -4.75 -5.59
CA THR A 149 15.46 -6.00 -5.58
C THR A 149 14.47 -5.97 -6.74
N LEU A 150 14.43 -7.06 -7.50
CA LEU A 150 13.46 -7.28 -8.58
C LEU A 150 12.66 -8.53 -8.25
N ILE A 151 11.35 -8.47 -8.47
CA ILE A 151 10.43 -9.60 -8.31
C ILE A 151 9.93 -10.00 -9.70
N ASP A 152 10.21 -11.24 -10.10
CA ASP A 152 9.66 -11.79 -11.34
C ASP A 152 8.15 -12.03 -11.16
N VAL A 153 7.35 -11.27 -11.89
CA VAL A 153 5.89 -11.34 -11.84
C VAL A 153 5.28 -12.13 -13.02
N THR A 154 6.11 -12.76 -13.86
CA THR A 154 5.66 -13.45 -15.07
C THR A 154 4.50 -14.40 -14.80
N THR A 155 4.59 -15.22 -13.76
CA THR A 155 3.56 -16.23 -13.43
C THR A 155 2.28 -15.66 -12.82
N VAL A 156 2.30 -14.41 -12.37
CA VAL A 156 1.16 -13.70 -11.76
C VAL A 156 0.72 -12.49 -12.58
N TRP A 157 1.37 -12.24 -13.73
CA TRP A 157 1.12 -11.06 -14.55
C TRP A 157 -0.34 -10.91 -14.97
N GLY A 158 -0.95 -12.01 -15.47
CA GLY A 158 -2.36 -11.98 -15.86
C GLY A 158 -3.30 -11.62 -14.71
N LEU A 159 -2.99 -12.07 -13.50
CA LEU A 159 -3.76 -11.74 -12.30
C LEU A 159 -3.60 -10.26 -11.91
N LYS A 160 -2.35 -9.75 -11.95
CA LYS A 160 -2.09 -8.33 -11.74
C LYS A 160 -2.81 -7.46 -12.77
N GLN A 161 -2.79 -7.84 -14.06
CA GLN A 161 -3.50 -7.09 -15.11
C GLN A 161 -5.01 -7.02 -14.85
N GLN A 162 -5.63 -8.13 -14.45
CA GLN A 162 -7.06 -8.14 -14.11
C GLN A 162 -7.37 -7.23 -12.92
N ALA A 163 -6.52 -7.23 -11.88
CA ALA A 163 -6.68 -6.35 -10.73
C ALA A 163 -6.52 -4.86 -11.11
N MET A 164 -5.64 -4.54 -12.06
CA MET A 164 -5.45 -3.16 -12.57
C MET A 164 -6.62 -2.65 -13.41
N GLN A 165 -7.51 -3.54 -13.86
CA GLN A 165 -8.67 -3.21 -14.72
C GLN A 165 -9.99 -3.22 -13.92
N ALA A 166 -9.93 -3.48 -12.62
CA ALA A 166 -11.12 -3.56 -11.78
C ALA A 166 -11.70 -2.19 -11.47
#